data_b2ae0a282d2c1aa241bc299b1bc2bcc3
#
_entry.id   b2ae0a282d2c1aa241bc299b1bc2bcc3
#
_cell.length_a   1.000
_cell.length_b   1.000
_cell.length_c   1.000
_cell.angle_alpha   90.00
_cell.angle_beta   90.00
_cell.angle_gamma   90.00
#
_symmetry.space_group_name_H-M   'P 1'
#
loop_
_entity.id
_entity.type
_entity.pdbx_description
1 polymer ?
#
loop_
_entity_poly.entity_id
_entity_poly.type
_entity_poly.pdbx_seq_one_letter_code
_entity_poly.pdbx_strand_id
1 'polypeptide(L)'
;MCRCLILLSTYNGEKYLPELLESVLAQKDIYVDILARDDGSTDKTVEILKKYDRVKVYGGNNLKPAKSFLDLIWKADINYDYYALCDQDDVWKEEKIISAVKCIENIDKPALYSSAVEVVDKDLTFIRKSFTDNTFKNPLYDILTYGTPGCTFVFNKALMEKLKQYKPSVISMHDSWISFVCLAVNGFFYSDQNAYIMYRQHDANVLGAQRHS
;
A
#
# COMPACT_ATOMS: atom_id res chain seq x y z
N MET A 1 -10.49 -18.25 7.74
CA MET A 1 -10.51 -16.77 7.50
C MET A 1 -9.19 -16.42 6.84
N CYS A 2 -9.22 -15.75 5.69
CA CYS A 2 -8.02 -15.33 4.98
C CYS A 2 -7.23 -14.30 5.82
N ARG A 3 -5.91 -14.30 5.66
CA ARG A 3 -5.00 -13.42 6.40
C ARG A 3 -4.28 -12.47 5.45
N CYS A 4 -4.27 -11.19 5.80
CA CYS A 4 -3.53 -10.17 5.07
C CYS A 4 -2.46 -9.53 5.94
N LEU A 5 -1.23 -9.42 5.44
CA LEU A 5 -0.15 -8.66 6.06
C LEU A 5 -0.08 -7.27 5.45
N ILE A 6 -0.30 -6.27 6.27
CA ILE A 6 -0.14 -4.87 5.88
C ILE A 6 1.31 -4.45 6.07
N LEU A 7 1.91 -3.92 5.01
CA LEU A 7 3.27 -3.39 4.98
C LEU A 7 3.20 -1.88 5.15
N LEU A 8 3.53 -1.39 6.33
CA LEU A 8 3.41 0.02 6.72
C LEU A 8 4.80 0.66 6.81
N SER A 9 5.04 1.71 6.03
CA SER A 9 6.25 2.52 6.15
C SER A 9 5.96 3.79 6.94
N THR A 10 6.77 4.09 7.97
CA THR A 10 6.58 5.26 8.84
C THR A 10 7.84 6.11 8.98
N TYR A 11 7.64 7.44 9.07
CA TYR A 11 8.64 8.43 9.41
C TYR A 11 7.98 9.70 9.93
N ASN A 12 8.13 10.02 11.23
CA ASN A 12 7.53 11.17 11.92
C ASN A 12 6.02 11.29 11.64
N GLY A 13 5.29 10.19 11.88
CA GLY A 13 3.87 10.05 11.55
C GLY A 13 2.92 10.21 12.75
N GLU A 14 3.39 10.65 13.92
CA GLU A 14 2.60 10.63 15.18
C GLU A 14 1.21 11.25 15.04
N LYS A 15 1.06 12.23 14.15
CA LYS A 15 -0.17 13.01 13.99
C LYS A 15 -1.33 12.20 13.42
N TYR A 16 -1.08 11.39 12.40
CA TYR A 16 -2.14 10.70 11.63
C TYR A 16 -2.17 9.19 11.89
N LEU A 17 -1.07 8.64 12.42
CA LEU A 17 -0.88 7.22 12.63
C LEU A 17 -1.96 6.55 13.49
N PRO A 18 -2.48 7.14 14.61
CA PRO A 18 -3.54 6.52 15.38
C PRO A 18 -4.81 6.26 14.56
N GLU A 19 -5.28 7.26 13.81
CA GLU A 19 -6.47 7.16 12.97
C GLU A 19 -6.29 6.14 11.84
N LEU A 20 -5.12 6.12 11.21
CA LEU A 20 -4.77 5.09 10.23
C LEU A 20 -4.86 3.70 10.85
N LEU A 21 -4.18 3.44 11.97
CA LEU A 21 -4.12 2.11 12.59
C LEU A 21 -5.51 1.60 12.99
N GLU A 22 -6.36 2.46 13.53
CA GLU A 22 -7.75 2.13 13.83
C GLU A 22 -8.51 1.70 12.57
N SER A 23 -8.39 2.45 11.47
CA SER A 23 -9.06 2.14 10.20
C SER A 23 -8.54 0.85 9.55
N VAL A 24 -7.23 0.60 9.63
CA VAL A 24 -6.59 -0.62 9.10
C VAL A 24 -6.99 -1.85 9.93
N LEU A 25 -7.05 -1.73 11.23
CA LEU A 25 -7.42 -2.85 12.12
C LEU A 25 -8.92 -3.15 12.14
N ALA A 26 -9.76 -2.23 11.62
CA ALA A 26 -11.22 -2.38 11.49
C ALA A 26 -11.65 -3.10 10.21
N GLN A 27 -10.71 -3.64 9.39
CA GLN A 27 -11.06 -4.31 8.14
C GLN A 27 -12.00 -5.50 8.38
N LYS A 28 -13.09 -5.59 7.57
CA LYS A 28 -14.14 -6.61 7.69
C LYS A 28 -13.78 -7.89 6.94
N ASP A 29 -14.26 -9.01 7.45
CA ASP A 29 -14.23 -10.34 6.84
C ASP A 29 -12.83 -10.87 6.48
N ILE A 30 -11.77 -10.25 7.03
CA ILE A 30 -10.39 -10.67 6.87
C ILE A 30 -9.58 -10.42 8.15
N TYR A 31 -8.64 -11.30 8.43
CA TYR A 31 -7.72 -11.10 9.55
C TYR A 31 -6.50 -10.30 9.08
N VAL A 32 -6.20 -9.21 9.77
CA VAL A 32 -5.12 -8.27 9.42
C VAL A 32 -4.06 -8.23 10.50
N ASP A 33 -2.80 -8.43 10.12
CA ASP A 33 -1.61 -8.08 10.91
C ASP A 33 -0.83 -6.97 10.19
N ILE A 34 -0.04 -6.20 10.94
CA ILE A 34 0.75 -5.10 10.40
C ILE A 34 2.23 -5.35 10.66
N LEU A 35 3.05 -5.31 9.60
CA LEU A 35 4.49 -5.19 9.70
C LEU A 35 4.86 -3.73 9.40
N ALA A 36 5.28 -3.01 10.42
CA ALA A 36 5.69 -1.62 10.32
C ALA A 36 7.22 -1.49 10.29
N ARG A 37 7.72 -0.72 9.34
CA ARG A 37 9.11 -0.26 9.31
C ARG A 37 9.16 1.22 9.63
N ASP A 38 9.90 1.56 10.68
CA ASP A 38 10.15 2.95 11.05
C ASP A 38 11.49 3.44 10.48
N ASP A 39 11.45 4.52 9.72
CA ASP A 39 12.60 5.11 9.03
C ASP A 39 13.41 6.07 9.94
N GLY A 40 13.42 5.82 11.25
CA GLY A 40 14.17 6.61 12.22
C GLY A 40 13.40 7.84 12.69
N SER A 41 12.13 7.69 13.05
CA SER A 41 11.32 8.75 13.64
C SER A 41 11.90 9.30 14.93
N THR A 42 11.71 10.60 15.15
CA THR A 42 12.14 11.33 16.35
C THR A 42 10.96 11.80 17.22
N ASP A 43 9.74 11.58 16.74
CA ASP A 43 8.47 11.85 17.41
C ASP A 43 7.92 10.58 18.11
N LYS A 44 6.64 10.57 18.48
CA LYS A 44 6.00 9.43 19.16
C LYS A 44 5.58 8.28 18.24
N THR A 45 5.97 8.27 16.97
CA THR A 45 5.57 7.24 15.98
C THR A 45 5.79 5.82 16.49
N VAL A 46 7.01 5.51 16.96
CA VAL A 46 7.36 4.16 17.44
C VAL A 46 6.60 3.78 18.71
N GLU A 47 6.40 4.77 19.61
CA GLU A 47 5.62 4.57 20.84
C GLU A 47 4.16 4.21 20.51
N ILE A 48 3.55 4.90 19.52
CA ILE A 48 2.19 4.64 19.07
C ILE A 48 2.08 3.23 18.48
N LEU A 49 2.97 2.85 17.55
CA LEU A 49 2.97 1.53 16.92
C LEU A 49 3.01 0.39 17.95
N LYS A 50 3.81 0.53 18.99
CA LYS A 50 3.98 -0.49 20.04
C LYS A 50 2.76 -0.70 20.94
N LYS A 51 1.74 0.16 20.88
CA LYS A 51 0.51 0.02 21.67
C LYS A 51 -0.47 -1.01 21.08
N TYR A 52 -0.26 -1.45 19.86
CA TYR A 52 -1.17 -2.34 19.14
C TYR A 52 -0.59 -3.76 19.04
N ASP A 53 -1.24 -4.75 19.61
CA ASP A 53 -0.76 -6.15 19.68
C ASP A 53 -0.56 -6.79 18.28
N ARG A 54 -1.35 -6.35 17.27
CA ARG A 54 -1.25 -6.83 15.90
C ARG A 54 -0.26 -6.06 15.03
N VAL A 55 0.56 -5.19 15.64
CA VAL A 55 1.60 -4.42 14.95
C VAL A 55 2.98 -4.92 15.36
N LYS A 56 3.71 -5.49 14.42
CA LYS A 56 5.13 -5.80 14.58
C LYS A 56 5.96 -4.67 14.00
N VAL A 57 6.66 -3.93 14.84
CA VAL A 57 7.50 -2.80 14.41
C VAL A 57 8.99 -3.13 14.49
N TYR A 58 9.74 -2.67 13.50
CA TYR A 58 11.20 -2.62 13.52
C TYR A 58 11.68 -1.30 12.91
N GLY A 59 12.84 -0.86 13.30
CA GLY A 59 13.40 0.43 12.87
C GLY A 59 14.71 0.28 12.11
N GLY A 60 15.14 1.36 11.48
CA GLY A 60 16.41 1.50 10.80
C GLY A 60 16.66 2.93 10.35
N ASN A 61 17.78 3.15 9.65
CA ASN A 61 18.06 4.44 9.02
C ASN A 61 16.98 4.77 7.98
N ASN A 62 16.77 6.07 7.74
CA ASN A 62 15.82 6.54 6.74
C ASN A 62 16.25 6.10 5.33
N LEU A 63 15.47 5.19 4.76
CA LEU A 63 15.68 4.65 3.40
C LEU A 63 14.87 5.40 2.34
N LYS A 64 14.00 6.32 2.75
CA LYS A 64 12.98 6.95 1.90
C LYS A 64 11.90 5.93 1.45
N PRO A 65 10.70 6.36 1.04
CA PRO A 65 9.56 5.47 0.82
C PRO A 65 9.87 4.28 -0.11
N ALA A 66 10.48 4.53 -1.27
CA ALA A 66 10.74 3.48 -2.24
C ALA A 66 11.52 2.29 -1.67
N LYS A 67 12.61 2.55 -0.96
CA LYS A 67 13.46 1.50 -0.37
C LYS A 67 12.90 0.96 0.94
N SER A 68 12.14 1.78 1.70
CA SER A 68 11.46 1.36 2.91
C SER A 68 10.44 0.25 2.61
N PHE A 69 9.59 0.43 1.58
CA PHE A 69 8.66 -0.61 1.15
C PHE A 69 9.34 -1.86 0.59
N LEU A 70 10.47 -1.72 -0.12
CA LEU A 70 11.23 -2.91 -0.54
C LEU A 70 11.78 -3.69 0.66
N ASP A 71 12.31 -3.00 1.67
CA ASP A 71 12.80 -3.66 2.89
C ASP A 71 11.66 -4.40 3.63
N LEU A 72 10.47 -3.80 3.69
CA LEU A 72 9.26 -4.45 4.19
C LEU A 72 8.92 -5.73 3.41
N ILE A 73 8.91 -5.67 2.08
CA ILE A 73 8.64 -6.84 1.22
C ILE A 73 9.65 -7.96 1.52
N TRP A 74 10.94 -7.66 1.63
CA TRP A 74 11.94 -8.70 1.87
C TRP A 74 11.89 -9.28 3.28
N LYS A 75 11.49 -8.50 4.29
CA LYS A 75 11.35 -8.95 5.68
C LYS A 75 9.99 -9.58 5.99
N ALA A 76 8.98 -9.34 5.16
CA ALA A 76 7.65 -9.88 5.35
C ALA A 76 7.66 -11.42 5.41
N ASP A 77 6.87 -11.98 6.32
CA ASP A 77 6.57 -13.41 6.34
C ASP A 77 5.72 -13.79 5.12
N ILE A 78 6.05 -14.91 4.47
CA ILE A 78 5.35 -15.44 3.29
C ILE A 78 4.12 -16.30 3.65
N ASN A 79 3.78 -16.44 4.92
CA ASN A 79 2.68 -17.27 5.40
C ASN A 79 1.33 -16.55 5.48
N TYR A 80 1.18 -15.44 4.77
CA TYR A 80 -0.09 -14.73 4.56
C TYR A 80 -0.64 -15.04 3.17
N ASP A 81 -1.96 -14.99 3.05
CA ASP A 81 -2.64 -15.20 1.76
C ASP A 81 -2.51 -13.98 0.87
N TYR A 82 -2.58 -12.78 1.49
CA TYR A 82 -2.52 -11.49 0.83
C TYR A 82 -1.59 -10.52 1.55
N TYR A 83 -1.17 -9.49 0.83
CA TYR A 83 -0.32 -8.39 1.29
C TYR A 83 -0.87 -7.08 0.77
N ALA A 84 -0.77 -6.01 1.58
CA ALA A 84 -1.16 -4.67 1.16
C ALA A 84 -0.11 -3.65 1.57
N LEU A 85 0.08 -2.62 0.75
CA LEU A 85 0.93 -1.48 1.11
C LEU A 85 0.09 -0.43 1.83
N CYS A 86 0.71 0.28 2.75
CA CYS A 86 0.05 1.29 3.57
C CYS A 86 0.98 2.49 3.81
N ASP A 87 0.53 3.68 3.43
CA ASP A 87 1.14 4.94 3.83
C ASP A 87 0.63 5.32 5.22
N GLN A 88 1.37 6.17 5.96
CA GLN A 88 1.14 6.41 7.39
C GLN A 88 0.04 7.42 7.72
N ASP A 89 -0.54 8.09 6.73
CA ASP A 89 -1.33 9.32 6.87
C ASP A 89 -2.74 9.23 6.26
N ASP A 90 -3.08 8.09 5.66
CA ASP A 90 -4.37 7.82 5.05
C ASP A 90 -5.41 7.27 6.04
N VAL A 91 -6.68 7.17 5.60
CA VAL A 91 -7.74 6.44 6.32
C VAL A 91 -8.39 5.45 5.38
N TRP A 92 -8.53 4.19 5.83
CA TRP A 92 -9.09 3.11 5.03
C TRP A 92 -10.57 2.88 5.34
N LYS A 93 -11.35 2.61 4.29
CA LYS A 93 -12.71 2.08 4.46
C LYS A 93 -12.64 0.61 4.89
N GLU A 94 -13.59 0.17 5.71
CA GLU A 94 -13.60 -1.16 6.32
C GLU A 94 -13.61 -2.31 5.29
N GLU A 95 -14.09 -2.05 4.08
CA GLU A 95 -14.19 -3.02 2.99
C GLU A 95 -12.98 -3.06 2.05
N LYS A 96 -11.94 -2.24 2.27
CA LYS A 96 -10.81 -2.11 1.35
C LYS A 96 -10.18 -3.45 1.00
N ILE A 97 -9.78 -4.22 1.99
CA ILE A 97 -9.05 -5.46 1.76
C ILE A 97 -9.97 -6.54 1.19
N ILE A 98 -11.18 -6.72 1.73
CA ILE A 98 -12.09 -7.76 1.23
C ILE A 98 -12.57 -7.48 -0.20
N SER A 99 -12.75 -6.21 -0.59
CA SER A 99 -13.09 -5.84 -1.96
C SER A 99 -11.96 -6.19 -2.94
N ALA A 100 -10.71 -5.93 -2.55
CA ALA A 100 -9.55 -6.32 -3.34
C ALA A 100 -9.41 -7.84 -3.45
N VAL A 101 -9.57 -8.55 -2.34
CA VAL A 101 -9.49 -10.03 -2.29
C VAL A 101 -10.51 -10.66 -3.24
N LYS A 102 -11.76 -10.23 -3.24
CA LYS A 102 -12.81 -10.73 -4.15
C LYS A 102 -12.44 -10.61 -5.64
N CYS A 103 -11.62 -9.61 -6.00
CA CYS A 103 -11.18 -9.42 -7.38
C CYS A 103 -10.03 -10.37 -7.79
N ILE A 104 -9.26 -10.89 -6.81
CA ILE A 104 -8.05 -11.66 -7.10
C ILE A 104 -8.02 -13.05 -6.43
N GLU A 105 -9.02 -13.46 -5.65
CA GLU A 105 -9.04 -14.73 -4.90
C GLU A 105 -9.03 -15.98 -5.78
N ASN A 106 -9.60 -15.90 -6.99
CA ASN A 106 -9.67 -17.02 -7.94
C ASN A 106 -8.54 -16.98 -8.99
N ILE A 107 -7.48 -16.23 -8.72
CA ILE A 107 -6.34 -16.07 -9.64
C ILE A 107 -5.17 -16.92 -9.17
N ASP A 108 -4.90 -18.02 -9.85
CA ASP A 108 -3.84 -19.00 -9.52
C ASP A 108 -2.41 -18.54 -9.88
N LYS A 109 -2.26 -17.33 -10.42
CA LYS A 109 -0.96 -16.74 -10.80
C LYS A 109 -0.69 -15.46 -9.99
N PRO A 110 0.53 -14.88 -10.07
CA PRO A 110 0.80 -13.59 -9.45
C PRO A 110 -0.28 -12.57 -9.79
N ALA A 111 -0.89 -11.94 -8.77
CA ALA A 111 -1.99 -11.01 -8.94
C ALA A 111 -1.80 -9.76 -8.09
N LEU A 112 -2.07 -8.60 -8.71
CA LEU A 112 -2.01 -7.27 -8.13
C LEU A 112 -3.35 -6.57 -8.34
N TYR A 113 -3.91 -6.05 -7.26
CA TYR A 113 -5.06 -5.14 -7.26
C TYR A 113 -4.62 -3.72 -6.94
N SER A 114 -5.20 -2.75 -7.61
CA SER A 114 -5.15 -1.32 -7.26
C SER A 114 -6.54 -0.71 -7.33
N SER A 115 -6.73 0.45 -6.70
CA SER A 115 -8.02 1.15 -6.72
C SER A 115 -7.86 2.67 -6.90
N ALA A 116 -9.00 3.33 -7.17
CA ALA A 116 -9.08 4.77 -7.00
C ALA A 116 -8.92 5.15 -5.53
N VAL A 117 -8.65 6.44 -5.29
CA VAL A 117 -8.64 7.05 -3.95
C VAL A 117 -9.57 8.25 -3.91
N GLU A 118 -10.15 8.54 -2.75
CA GLU A 118 -10.76 9.81 -2.43
C GLU A 118 -9.67 10.73 -1.90
N VAL A 119 -9.31 11.75 -2.67
CA VAL A 119 -8.36 12.78 -2.22
C VAL A 119 -9.09 13.69 -1.25
N VAL A 120 -8.55 13.80 -0.06
CA VAL A 120 -9.09 14.60 1.04
C VAL A 120 -8.04 15.59 1.56
N ASP A 121 -8.47 16.64 2.23
CA ASP A 121 -7.56 17.56 2.92
C ASP A 121 -7.06 16.97 4.26
N LYS A 122 -6.27 17.74 5.00
CA LYS A 122 -5.73 17.35 6.31
C LYS A 122 -6.81 16.99 7.36
N ASP A 123 -8.03 17.50 7.19
CA ASP A 123 -9.17 17.32 8.09
C ASP A 123 -10.21 16.33 7.53
N LEU A 124 -9.82 15.51 6.51
CA LEU A 124 -10.64 14.54 5.79
C LEU A 124 -11.81 15.12 4.98
N THR A 125 -11.78 16.42 4.67
CA THR A 125 -12.77 17.02 3.77
C THR A 125 -12.50 16.56 2.34
N PHE A 126 -13.52 16.02 1.68
CA PHE A 126 -13.41 15.55 0.30
C PHE A 126 -13.01 16.67 -0.68
N ILE A 127 -12.00 16.44 -1.50
CA ILE A 127 -11.54 17.35 -2.55
C ILE A 127 -11.95 16.81 -3.93
N ARG A 128 -11.57 15.56 -4.24
CA ARG A 128 -11.86 14.91 -5.52
C ARG A 128 -11.59 13.41 -5.43
N LYS A 129 -12.09 12.65 -6.39
CA LYS A 129 -11.69 11.27 -6.61
C LYS A 129 -10.52 11.23 -7.60
N SER A 130 -9.56 10.35 -7.38
CA SER A 130 -8.56 10.08 -8.40
C SER A 130 -9.22 9.37 -9.59
N PHE A 131 -8.70 9.59 -10.77
CA PHE A 131 -9.16 8.86 -11.94
C PHE A 131 -8.34 7.58 -12.09
N THR A 132 -9.02 6.45 -12.25
CA THR A 132 -8.40 5.20 -12.69
C THR A 132 -9.07 4.79 -13.99
N ASP A 133 -8.28 4.59 -15.04
CA ASP A 133 -8.79 4.00 -16.27
C ASP A 133 -8.74 2.47 -16.14
N ASN A 134 -9.90 1.80 -16.23
CA ASN A 134 -10.01 0.35 -16.14
C ASN A 134 -9.42 -0.37 -17.36
N THR A 135 -9.13 0.33 -18.43
CA THR A 135 -8.57 -0.26 -19.62
C THR A 135 -7.12 0.19 -19.80
N PHE A 136 -6.20 -0.54 -19.20
CA PHE A 136 -4.82 -0.45 -19.62
C PHE A 136 -4.72 -0.94 -21.07
N LYS A 137 -4.81 -0.02 -22.01
CA LYS A 137 -4.60 -0.31 -23.44
C LYS A 137 -3.17 -0.77 -23.68
N ASN A 138 -2.24 -0.22 -22.91
CA ASN A 138 -0.85 -0.65 -22.83
C ASN A 138 -0.42 -0.58 -21.35
N PRO A 139 -0.57 -1.68 -20.57
CA PRO A 139 -0.31 -1.67 -19.13
C PRO A 139 1.08 -1.14 -18.76
N LEU A 140 2.10 -1.46 -19.54
CA LEU A 140 3.46 -0.98 -19.27
C LEU A 140 3.58 0.54 -19.44
N TYR A 141 3.00 1.09 -20.51
CA TYR A 141 3.01 2.53 -20.77
C TYR A 141 2.22 3.28 -19.69
N ASP A 142 1.04 2.79 -19.32
CA ASP A 142 0.15 3.43 -18.38
C ASP A 142 0.77 3.45 -16.97
N ILE A 143 1.41 2.36 -16.54
CA ILE A 143 2.15 2.29 -15.28
C ILE A 143 3.34 3.26 -15.26
N LEU A 144 4.09 3.37 -16.36
CA LEU A 144 5.24 4.25 -16.45
C LEU A 144 4.86 5.74 -16.55
N THR A 145 3.70 6.05 -17.13
CA THR A 145 3.28 7.43 -17.43
C THR A 145 2.40 8.02 -16.34
N TYR A 146 1.44 7.25 -15.84
CA TYR A 146 0.41 7.76 -14.92
C TYR A 146 0.61 7.27 -13.50
N GLY A 147 1.32 6.16 -13.32
CA GLY A 147 1.49 5.51 -12.02
C GLY A 147 0.17 5.00 -11.43
N THR A 148 0.29 4.14 -10.46
CA THR A 148 -0.85 3.69 -9.63
C THR A 148 -0.47 3.91 -8.17
N PRO A 149 -1.31 4.55 -7.33
CA PRO A 149 -0.94 4.85 -5.95
C PRO A 149 -0.63 3.56 -5.18
N GLY A 150 0.61 3.42 -4.72
CA GLY A 150 1.07 2.21 -4.00
C GLY A 150 0.22 1.89 -2.77
N CYS A 151 -0.28 2.89 -2.04
CA CYS A 151 -1.15 2.73 -0.88
C CYS A 151 -2.45 1.96 -1.18
N THR A 152 -2.84 1.85 -2.46
CA THR A 152 -4.02 1.07 -2.87
C THR A 152 -3.73 -0.40 -3.10
N PHE A 153 -2.46 -0.80 -3.22
CA PHE A 153 -2.07 -2.14 -3.63
C PHE A 153 -2.47 -3.21 -2.62
N VAL A 154 -3.13 -4.24 -3.15
CA VAL A 154 -3.32 -5.54 -2.50
C VAL A 154 -2.87 -6.61 -3.48
N PHE A 155 -2.08 -7.57 -3.03
CA PHE A 155 -1.56 -8.61 -3.89
C PHE A 155 -1.48 -9.97 -3.19
N ASN A 156 -1.53 -11.03 -3.99
CA ASN A 156 -1.52 -12.39 -3.48
C ASN A 156 -0.12 -12.90 -3.13
N LYS A 157 -0.07 -14.03 -2.43
CA LYS A 157 1.17 -14.70 -2.04
C LYS A 157 2.06 -15.01 -3.25
N ALA A 158 1.49 -15.42 -4.39
CA ALA A 158 2.26 -15.74 -5.59
C ALA A 158 3.05 -14.53 -6.11
N LEU A 159 2.49 -13.30 -6.05
CA LEU A 159 3.24 -12.11 -6.40
C LEU A 159 4.29 -11.76 -5.34
N MET A 160 3.99 -11.90 -4.04
CA MET A 160 4.97 -11.70 -2.97
C MET A 160 6.21 -12.58 -3.16
N GLU A 161 6.04 -13.85 -3.50
CA GLU A 161 7.14 -14.78 -3.76
C GLU A 161 8.02 -14.31 -4.94
N LYS A 162 7.40 -13.76 -6.00
CA LYS A 162 8.16 -13.16 -7.12
C LYS A 162 8.91 -11.91 -6.72
N LEU A 163 8.28 -11.00 -5.99
CA LEU A 163 8.92 -9.78 -5.50
C LEU A 163 10.15 -10.07 -4.64
N LYS A 164 10.11 -11.13 -3.83
CA LYS A 164 11.26 -11.56 -3.01
C LYS A 164 12.41 -12.16 -3.83
N GLN A 165 12.15 -12.67 -5.04
CA GLN A 165 13.18 -13.24 -5.92
C GLN A 165 14.00 -12.14 -6.64
N TYR A 166 13.40 -10.97 -6.87
CA TYR A 166 14.01 -9.91 -7.67
C TYR A 166 14.33 -8.69 -6.81
N LYS A 167 15.63 -8.50 -6.55
CA LYS A 167 16.11 -7.33 -5.80
C LYS A 167 16.68 -6.29 -6.76
N PRO A 168 15.98 -5.15 -6.99
CA PRO A 168 16.51 -4.12 -7.88
C PRO A 168 17.72 -3.44 -7.23
N SER A 169 18.75 -3.16 -8.02
CA SER A 169 19.91 -2.35 -7.60
C SER A 169 19.58 -0.85 -7.56
N VAL A 170 18.67 -0.42 -8.43
CA VAL A 170 18.18 0.96 -8.53
C VAL A 170 16.66 0.91 -8.60
N ILE A 171 15.99 1.80 -7.88
CA ILE A 171 14.54 1.93 -7.86
C ILE A 171 14.16 3.42 -7.80
N SER A 172 13.21 3.82 -8.63
CA SER A 172 12.58 5.15 -8.54
C SER A 172 11.45 5.15 -7.50
N MET A 173 10.45 4.29 -7.70
CA MET A 173 9.32 4.11 -6.80
C MET A 173 8.96 2.63 -6.65
N HIS A 174 8.50 2.24 -5.46
CA HIS A 174 8.16 0.86 -5.11
C HIS A 174 6.91 0.35 -5.85
N ASP A 175 5.93 1.21 -6.04
CA ASP A 175 4.67 0.91 -6.75
C ASP A 175 4.92 0.59 -8.23
N SER A 176 5.69 1.42 -8.93
CA SER A 176 6.11 1.16 -10.30
C SER A 176 6.89 -0.16 -10.41
N TRP A 177 7.77 -0.44 -9.44
CA TRP A 177 8.52 -1.71 -9.41
C TRP A 177 7.62 -2.93 -9.23
N ILE A 178 6.70 -2.90 -8.27
CA ILE A 178 5.76 -4.00 -8.00
C ILE A 178 4.88 -4.26 -9.24
N SER A 179 4.35 -3.20 -9.83
CA SER A 179 3.54 -3.27 -11.06
C SER A 179 4.34 -3.88 -12.21
N PHE A 180 5.58 -3.42 -12.40
CA PHE A 180 6.48 -3.93 -13.42
C PHE A 180 6.78 -5.43 -13.23
N VAL A 181 7.10 -5.87 -12.00
CA VAL A 181 7.35 -7.29 -11.72
C VAL A 181 6.09 -8.12 -12.00
N CYS A 182 4.90 -7.65 -11.58
CA CYS A 182 3.63 -8.33 -11.85
C CYS A 182 3.45 -8.57 -13.36
N LEU A 183 3.65 -7.56 -14.19
CA LEU A 183 3.54 -7.67 -15.63
C LEU A 183 4.63 -8.56 -16.24
N ALA A 184 5.88 -8.42 -15.81
CA ALA A 184 7.01 -9.18 -16.35
C ALA A 184 6.88 -10.69 -16.12
N VAL A 185 6.20 -11.11 -15.05
CA VAL A 185 5.92 -12.53 -14.78
C VAL A 185 4.58 -12.99 -15.36
N ASN A 186 3.98 -12.24 -16.26
CA ASN A 186 2.64 -12.50 -16.83
C ASN A 186 1.55 -12.63 -15.76
N GLY A 187 1.65 -11.78 -14.71
CA GLY A 187 0.69 -11.71 -13.62
C GLY A 187 -0.65 -11.12 -14.08
N PHE A 188 -1.61 -11.16 -13.16
CA PHE A 188 -2.91 -10.51 -13.33
C PHE A 188 -2.87 -9.15 -12.62
N PHE A 189 -3.26 -8.09 -13.32
CA PHE A 189 -3.37 -6.74 -12.76
C PHE A 189 -4.80 -6.26 -12.89
N TYR A 190 -5.42 -5.89 -11.76
CA TYR A 190 -6.78 -5.36 -11.71
C TYR A 190 -6.78 -3.93 -11.16
N SER A 191 -7.42 -3.01 -11.88
CA SER A 191 -7.60 -1.62 -11.47
C SER A 191 -9.07 -1.34 -11.20
N ASP A 192 -9.43 -1.06 -9.96
CA ASP A 192 -10.79 -0.76 -9.52
C ASP A 192 -11.06 0.75 -9.54
N GLN A 193 -12.21 1.13 -10.10
CA GLN A 193 -12.65 2.53 -10.08
C GLN A 193 -13.25 2.95 -8.74
N ASN A 194 -13.57 2.02 -7.86
CA ASN A 194 -14.05 2.34 -6.53
C ASN A 194 -12.90 2.83 -5.65
N ALA A 195 -13.21 3.74 -4.73
CA ALA A 195 -12.24 4.29 -3.79
C ALA A 195 -12.50 3.76 -2.39
N TYR A 196 -11.49 3.14 -1.81
CA TYR A 196 -11.52 2.56 -0.46
C TYR A 196 -10.52 3.20 0.48
N ILE A 197 -9.87 4.28 0.05
CA ILE A 197 -8.91 5.07 0.83
C ILE A 197 -9.29 6.53 0.75
N MET A 198 -9.35 7.21 1.87
CA MET A 198 -9.27 8.65 1.99
C MET A 198 -7.80 9.04 2.00
N TYR A 199 -7.30 9.44 0.82
CA TYR A 199 -5.91 9.81 0.57
C TYR A 199 -5.66 11.24 1.01
N ARG A 200 -4.97 11.39 2.12
CA ARG A 200 -4.81 12.69 2.79
C ARG A 200 -3.76 13.56 2.12
N GLN A 201 -4.10 14.83 1.90
CA GLN A 201 -3.18 15.84 1.42
C GLN A 201 -2.80 16.81 2.54
N HIS A 202 -1.49 16.93 2.77
CA HIS A 202 -0.91 17.88 3.71
C HIS A 202 0.52 18.25 3.26
N ASP A 203 1.12 19.27 3.88
CA ASP A 203 2.40 19.85 3.44
C ASP A 203 3.60 18.90 3.53
N ALA A 204 3.49 17.81 4.27
CA ALA A 204 4.55 16.82 4.45
C ALA A 204 4.44 15.60 3.51
N ASN A 205 3.46 15.55 2.58
CA ASN A 205 3.38 14.47 1.60
C ASN A 205 4.63 14.43 0.71
N VAL A 206 5.19 13.25 0.49
CA VAL A 206 6.37 13.06 -0.39
C VAL A 206 6.02 13.31 -1.86
N LEU A 207 4.85 12.85 -2.28
CA LEU A 207 4.26 13.12 -3.59
C LEU A 207 2.81 13.57 -3.33
N GLY A 208 2.55 14.86 -3.45
CA GLY A 208 1.17 15.35 -3.43
C GLY A 208 0.38 14.84 -4.64
N ALA A 209 -0.95 14.74 -4.53
CA ALA A 209 -1.81 14.42 -5.65
C ALA A 209 -1.69 15.52 -6.71
N GLN A 210 -0.90 15.29 -7.76
CA GLN A 210 -0.70 16.28 -8.84
C GLN A 210 -2.06 16.65 -9.44
N ARG A 211 -2.31 17.95 -9.56
CA ARG A 211 -3.43 18.47 -10.37
C ARG A 211 -3.06 18.24 -11.83
N HIS A 212 -3.63 17.22 -12.46
CA HIS A 212 -3.71 17.20 -13.91
C HIS A 212 -4.74 18.28 -14.31
N SER A 213 -4.22 19.41 -14.74
CA SER A 213 -4.99 20.49 -15.39
C SER A 213 -5.43 20.05 -16.78
#